data_90b877e33289effebdb49995921208e9
#
_entry.id   90b877e33289effebdb49995921208e9
#
_cell.length_a   1.000
_cell.length_b   1.000
_cell.length_c   1.000
_cell.angle_alpha   90.00
_cell.angle_beta   90.00
_cell.angle_gamma   90.00
#
_symmetry.space_group_name_H-M   'P 1'
#
loop_
_entity.id
_entity.type
_entity.pdbx_description
1 polymer ?
#
loop_
_entity_poly.entity_id
_entity_poly.type
_entity_poly.pdbx_seq_one_letter_code
_entity_poly.pdbx_strand_id
1 'polypeptide(L)'
;MQISRRWFIGGLASLGAMGGIRGFAAPAGTFSRGRPRLRFGVVSDIHFRCYARTGDAKKEADWQTNVATFLKTLEWFRDQKVDGVMIAGDMADNGMVDQLQGVADCWYKVFPDDKAPDGRKVEKLFTLGNHDWEGGRYGDHAKKAFPDPEERARHLLRMDLKGHWQEIFHEDFSPVYLKTVKGYSFVGAHWTQDKCKGKEETGIAGVQEFFAENGAKLDPKLPFFYFQHPHPKGTCYGEAGWGQDDGRATRALSAFPNAIAFSGHSHATLTNEKSIWQGAFTSLGTSSLRYTGGPGVFGIPKRGFENVGGGGKVMKPFNGGDGRQGMLVSVYDDRVVFARRDFVYGLPLGDDWVLPLPAAEKKPFDFSTRTARSAAPQFPAGAALAVTRTQVAPVPKKKGPKSKPGEAAEPKPAVHLVFPAANAVAQARAYIYEVVAQSKEGEAKTFQVLAQGYNMGPAHDLAKGDSFCTLAAEALPPGPCRFAVLPVSSLGKKGRPLTCDYTEIS
;
A
#
# COMPACT_ATOMS: atom_id res chain seq x y z
N MET A 1 27.71 17.10 -40.32
CA MET A 1 27.47 18.42 -39.74
C MET A 1 27.41 18.25 -38.23
N GLN A 2 28.56 18.51 -37.58
CA GLN A 2 28.74 18.42 -36.13
C GLN A 2 28.12 19.64 -35.47
N ILE A 3 27.33 19.51 -34.43
CA ILE A 3 27.07 20.59 -33.47
C ILE A 3 27.32 20.06 -32.06
N SER A 4 28.23 20.78 -31.41
CA SER A 4 28.90 20.48 -30.17
C SER A 4 28.06 20.69 -28.91
N ARG A 5 28.37 19.85 -27.90
CA ARG A 5 28.04 20.06 -26.48
C ARG A 5 28.75 21.30 -25.93
N ARG A 6 28.05 22.14 -25.17
CA ARG A 6 28.64 23.01 -24.14
C ARG A 6 27.74 23.13 -22.92
N TRP A 7 28.27 22.69 -21.87
CA TRP A 7 28.15 22.91 -20.42
C TRP A 7 27.60 24.29 -20.00
N PHE A 8 26.70 24.27 -19.00
CA PHE A 8 26.59 25.36 -18.06
C PHE A 8 26.60 24.80 -16.64
N ILE A 9 27.74 24.99 -15.96
CA ILE A 9 27.89 24.92 -14.52
C ILE A 9 27.68 26.34 -14.03
N GLY A 10 26.73 26.55 -13.16
CA GLY A 10 26.51 27.81 -12.46
C GLY A 10 25.91 27.51 -11.11
N GLY A 11 26.76 27.40 -10.09
CA GLY A 11 26.35 27.27 -8.70
C GLY A 11 25.77 28.56 -8.14
N LEU A 12 24.77 28.43 -7.30
CA LEU A 12 24.43 29.40 -6.26
C LEU A 12 23.90 28.66 -5.06
N ALA A 13 24.73 28.57 -4.04
CA ALA A 13 24.34 28.18 -2.69
C ALA A 13 23.45 29.30 -2.13
N SER A 14 22.17 29.05 -1.96
CA SER A 14 21.32 29.82 -1.07
C SER A 14 21.00 28.96 0.16
N LEU A 15 21.66 29.28 1.27
CA LEU A 15 21.24 28.87 2.60
C LEU A 15 19.90 29.56 2.89
N GLY A 16 18.81 28.88 2.55
CA GLY A 16 17.47 29.20 3.02
C GLY A 16 17.25 28.46 4.33
N ALA A 17 17.10 29.19 5.42
CA ALA A 17 16.64 28.67 6.71
C ALA A 17 15.28 27.98 6.50
N MET A 18 15.27 26.65 6.42
CA MET A 18 14.05 25.86 6.50
C MET A 18 13.57 25.89 7.96
N GLY A 19 12.60 26.75 8.22
CA GLY A 19 11.81 26.69 9.44
C GLY A 19 11.23 25.28 9.56
N GLY A 20 11.61 24.58 10.65
CA GLY A 20 11.19 23.22 10.92
C GLY A 20 9.66 23.13 11.01
N ILE A 21 9.04 22.50 10.04
CA ILE A 21 7.65 22.07 10.09
C ILE A 21 7.60 20.96 11.14
N ARG A 22 6.98 21.26 12.28
CA ARG A 22 6.71 20.27 13.33
C ARG A 22 5.65 19.29 12.81
N GLY A 23 6.10 18.13 12.33
CA GLY A 23 5.24 16.98 12.08
C GLY A 23 4.54 16.51 13.35
N PHE A 24 3.56 15.60 13.25
CA PHE A 24 2.95 14.94 14.41
C PHE A 24 4.05 14.29 15.25
N ALA A 25 4.75 15.12 16.00
CA ALA A 25 5.66 14.66 17.01
C ALA A 25 4.84 13.96 18.08
N ALA A 26 5.15 12.72 18.39
CA ALA A 26 5.03 12.23 19.73
C ALA A 26 5.49 13.37 20.68
N PRO A 27 4.88 13.55 21.87
CA PRO A 27 5.22 14.64 22.76
C PRO A 27 6.72 14.77 22.82
N ALA A 28 7.24 15.98 22.64
CA ALA A 28 8.65 16.31 22.47
C ALA A 28 9.51 15.83 23.67
N GLY A 29 9.74 14.52 23.74
CA GLY A 29 10.89 13.95 24.37
C GLY A 29 12.03 14.12 23.36
N THR A 30 13.13 14.72 23.76
CA THR A 30 14.33 14.84 22.95
C THR A 30 14.86 13.44 22.64
N PHE A 31 14.47 12.89 21.47
CA PHE A 31 15.05 11.64 20.97
C PHE A 31 16.55 11.81 20.76
N SER A 32 17.32 10.77 21.06
CA SER A 32 18.76 10.77 20.86
C SER A 32 19.11 11.05 19.39
N ARG A 33 20.12 11.88 19.13
CA ARG A 33 20.64 12.17 17.77
C ARG A 33 21.58 11.07 17.25
N GLY A 34 21.53 9.87 17.81
CA GLY A 34 22.39 8.75 17.45
C GLY A 34 22.20 8.25 16.01
N ARG A 35 23.15 7.44 15.54
CA ARG A 35 22.99 6.64 14.33
C ARG A 35 22.06 5.46 14.63
N PRO A 36 21.24 5.00 13.65
CA PRO A 36 20.44 3.81 13.85
C PRO A 36 21.33 2.59 14.09
N ARG A 37 20.89 1.71 14.98
CA ARG A 37 21.52 0.42 15.28
C ARG A 37 21.30 -0.59 14.18
N LEU A 38 20.13 -0.49 13.52
CA LEU A 38 19.70 -1.36 12.45
C LEU A 38 18.90 -0.55 11.43
N ARG A 39 19.09 -0.84 10.14
CA ARG A 39 18.23 -0.36 9.05
C ARG A 39 17.80 -1.51 8.17
N PHE A 40 16.55 -1.52 7.76
CA PHE A 40 16.08 -2.47 6.74
C PHE A 40 15.01 -1.86 5.85
N GLY A 41 14.99 -2.30 4.59
CA GLY A 41 13.93 -1.98 3.65
C GLY A 41 12.73 -2.89 3.84
N VAL A 42 11.52 -2.39 3.59
CA VAL A 42 10.29 -3.18 3.65
C VAL A 42 9.43 -2.91 2.42
N VAL A 43 9.09 -3.98 1.71
CA VAL A 43 8.17 -4.00 0.57
C VAL A 43 7.33 -5.28 0.59
N SER A 44 6.31 -5.35 -0.23
CA SER A 44 5.51 -6.54 -0.49
C SER A 44 4.82 -6.45 -1.85
N ASP A 45 4.10 -7.51 -2.23
CA ASP A 45 3.19 -7.49 -3.37
C ASP A 45 3.89 -6.97 -4.64
N ILE A 46 5.05 -7.56 -4.95
CA ILE A 46 5.85 -7.22 -6.13
C ILE A 46 5.14 -7.76 -7.38
N HIS A 47 4.50 -8.95 -7.26
CA HIS A 47 3.78 -9.62 -8.33
C HIS A 47 4.62 -9.69 -9.60
N PHE A 48 5.79 -10.27 -9.50
CA PHE A 48 6.67 -10.47 -10.64
C PHE A 48 5.96 -11.31 -11.69
N ARG A 49 5.94 -10.83 -12.94
CA ARG A 49 5.24 -11.44 -14.06
C ARG A 49 6.25 -11.72 -15.17
N CYS A 50 6.69 -12.95 -15.32
CA CYS A 50 7.45 -13.36 -16.50
C CYS A 50 6.49 -13.89 -17.54
N TYR A 51 6.41 -13.23 -18.70
CA TYR A 51 5.54 -13.61 -19.81
C TYR A 51 6.32 -13.87 -21.10
N ALA A 52 7.65 -13.92 -21.05
CA ALA A 52 8.51 -14.06 -22.21
C ALA A 52 8.13 -15.26 -23.11
N ARG A 53 7.63 -16.34 -22.50
CA ARG A 53 7.21 -17.55 -23.23
C ARG A 53 5.85 -17.43 -23.91
N THR A 54 5.07 -16.41 -23.65
CA THR A 54 3.73 -16.24 -24.24
C THR A 54 3.72 -15.42 -25.51
N GLY A 55 4.84 -14.78 -25.87
CA GLY A 55 4.94 -13.92 -27.06
C GLY A 55 4.07 -12.64 -27.01
N ASP A 56 3.55 -12.28 -25.84
CA ASP A 56 2.68 -11.11 -25.66
C ASP A 56 3.53 -9.87 -25.33
N ALA A 57 3.77 -9.03 -26.33
CA ALA A 57 4.61 -7.83 -26.21
C ALA A 57 4.14 -6.85 -25.10
N LYS A 58 2.83 -6.77 -24.84
CA LYS A 58 2.30 -5.91 -23.76
C LYS A 58 2.68 -6.45 -22.39
N LYS A 59 2.65 -7.76 -22.22
CA LYS A 59 3.04 -8.41 -20.97
C LYS A 59 4.53 -8.36 -20.76
N GLU A 60 5.31 -8.46 -21.83
CA GLU A 60 6.75 -8.26 -21.76
C GLU A 60 7.09 -6.84 -21.31
N ALA A 61 6.45 -5.80 -21.85
CA ALA A 61 6.64 -4.42 -21.40
C ALA A 61 6.23 -4.23 -19.92
N ASP A 62 5.18 -4.90 -19.49
CA ASP A 62 4.74 -4.90 -18.07
C ASP A 62 5.78 -5.58 -17.16
N TRP A 63 6.35 -6.69 -17.60
CA TRP A 63 7.45 -7.37 -16.95
C TRP A 63 8.69 -6.49 -16.80
N GLN A 64 9.14 -5.84 -17.87
CA GLN A 64 10.29 -4.92 -17.83
C GLN A 64 10.05 -3.75 -16.85
N THR A 65 8.82 -3.26 -16.77
CA THR A 65 8.44 -2.23 -15.79
C THR A 65 8.55 -2.75 -14.35
N ASN A 66 8.15 -3.99 -14.08
CA ASN A 66 8.33 -4.62 -12.77
C ASN A 66 9.80 -4.70 -12.38
N VAL A 67 10.64 -5.25 -13.29
CA VAL A 67 12.08 -5.39 -13.09
C VAL A 67 12.71 -4.03 -12.76
N ALA A 68 12.44 -3.03 -13.60
CA ALA A 68 13.00 -1.68 -13.41
C ALA A 68 12.57 -1.06 -12.06
N THR A 69 11.31 -1.23 -11.67
CA THR A 69 10.81 -0.71 -10.39
C THR A 69 11.48 -1.39 -9.22
N PHE A 70 11.60 -2.72 -9.25
CA PHE A 70 12.19 -3.46 -8.15
C PHE A 70 13.69 -3.22 -8.03
N LEU A 71 14.43 -3.17 -9.15
CA LEU A 71 15.84 -2.80 -9.17
C LEU A 71 16.06 -1.41 -8.56
N LYS A 72 15.31 -0.39 -9.02
CA LYS A 72 15.37 0.98 -8.47
C LYS A 72 15.11 0.99 -6.96
N THR A 73 14.20 0.15 -6.49
CA THR A 73 13.87 0.04 -5.07
C THR A 73 15.03 -0.57 -4.27
N LEU A 74 15.60 -1.67 -4.75
CA LEU A 74 16.75 -2.33 -4.11
C LEU A 74 18.00 -1.43 -4.13
N GLU A 75 18.26 -0.74 -5.24
CA GLU A 75 19.35 0.25 -5.34
C GLU A 75 19.18 1.38 -4.34
N TRP A 76 17.96 1.89 -4.18
CA TRP A 76 17.69 2.90 -3.17
C TRP A 76 17.93 2.37 -1.76
N PHE A 77 17.51 1.14 -1.43
CA PHE A 77 17.79 0.52 -0.14
C PHE A 77 19.30 0.33 0.09
N ARG A 78 20.05 -0.11 -0.95
CA ARG A 78 21.50 -0.19 -0.90
C ARG A 78 22.13 1.15 -0.52
N ASP A 79 21.69 2.23 -1.16
CA ASP A 79 22.19 3.58 -0.95
C ASP A 79 21.81 4.12 0.45
N GLN A 80 20.68 3.65 1.01
CA GLN A 80 20.33 3.89 2.41
C GLN A 80 21.13 3.03 3.42
N LYS A 81 22.03 2.16 2.93
CA LYS A 81 22.88 1.28 3.76
C LYS A 81 22.07 0.36 4.66
N VAL A 82 21.07 -0.31 4.10
CA VAL A 82 20.25 -1.28 4.85
C VAL A 82 21.07 -2.53 5.22
N ASP A 83 20.69 -3.17 6.31
CA ASP A 83 21.27 -4.41 6.83
C ASP A 83 20.43 -5.63 6.41
N GLY A 84 19.26 -5.40 5.84
CA GLY A 84 18.39 -6.41 5.28
C GLY A 84 17.26 -5.77 4.47
N VAL A 85 16.57 -6.58 3.67
CA VAL A 85 15.34 -6.19 2.97
C VAL A 85 14.27 -7.22 3.27
N MET A 86 13.12 -6.75 3.75
CA MET A 86 11.94 -7.55 4.03
C MET A 86 10.99 -7.50 2.84
N ILE A 87 10.54 -8.69 2.39
CA ILE A 87 9.46 -8.84 1.41
C ILE A 87 8.34 -9.63 2.08
N ALA A 88 7.24 -8.93 2.41
CA ALA A 88 6.10 -9.51 3.12
C ALA A 88 5.10 -10.18 2.15
N GLY A 89 5.58 -11.09 1.33
CA GLY A 89 4.78 -11.94 0.44
C GLY A 89 4.47 -11.37 -0.94
N ASP A 90 3.86 -12.23 -1.77
CA ASP A 90 3.46 -11.97 -3.15
C ASP A 90 4.63 -11.46 -4.03
N MET A 91 5.71 -12.21 -4.00
CA MET A 91 6.85 -12.00 -4.87
C MET A 91 6.53 -12.35 -6.32
N ALA A 92 5.98 -13.55 -6.55
CA ALA A 92 5.49 -14.01 -7.85
C ALA A 92 3.99 -13.68 -8.04
N ASP A 93 3.54 -13.45 -9.29
CA ASP A 93 2.12 -13.19 -9.58
C ASP A 93 1.30 -14.48 -9.75
N ASN A 94 1.92 -15.57 -10.19
CA ASN A 94 1.26 -16.82 -10.52
C ASN A 94 1.97 -18.06 -9.94
N GLY A 95 2.81 -17.90 -8.93
CA GLY A 95 3.49 -18.98 -8.23
C GLY A 95 4.39 -19.83 -9.13
N MET A 96 5.05 -19.21 -10.10
CA MET A 96 5.94 -19.87 -11.04
C MET A 96 7.41 -19.67 -10.66
N VAL A 97 8.22 -20.68 -10.88
CA VAL A 97 9.66 -20.70 -10.58
C VAL A 97 10.41 -19.56 -11.27
N ASP A 98 10.15 -19.31 -12.56
CA ASP A 98 10.78 -18.23 -13.32
C ASP A 98 10.42 -16.83 -12.81
N GLN A 99 9.24 -16.67 -12.20
CA GLN A 99 8.85 -15.40 -11.56
C GLN A 99 9.64 -15.16 -10.28
N LEU A 100 9.81 -16.19 -9.47
CA LEU A 100 10.64 -16.11 -8.25
C LEU A 100 12.13 -15.94 -8.60
N GLN A 101 12.62 -16.62 -9.65
CA GLN A 101 13.96 -16.43 -10.19
C GLN A 101 14.19 -14.97 -10.59
N GLY A 102 13.23 -14.32 -11.24
CA GLY A 102 13.36 -12.90 -11.58
C GLY A 102 13.51 -11.98 -10.37
N VAL A 103 12.90 -12.33 -9.22
CA VAL A 103 13.13 -11.60 -7.95
C VAL A 103 14.57 -11.81 -7.48
N ALA A 104 15.07 -13.03 -7.54
CA ALA A 104 16.44 -13.36 -7.17
C ALA A 104 17.48 -12.70 -8.10
N ASP A 105 17.23 -12.68 -9.40
CA ASP A 105 18.08 -12.00 -10.38
C ASP A 105 18.25 -10.52 -10.06
N CYS A 106 17.15 -9.83 -9.69
CA CYS A 106 17.20 -8.45 -9.26
C CYS A 106 17.98 -8.31 -7.94
N TRP A 107 17.77 -9.21 -7.00
CA TRP A 107 18.48 -9.22 -5.72
C TRP A 107 19.98 -9.34 -5.92
N TYR A 108 20.43 -10.39 -6.59
CA TYR A 108 21.87 -10.67 -6.77
C TYR A 108 22.55 -9.67 -7.70
N LYS A 109 21.81 -8.98 -8.55
CA LYS A 109 22.34 -7.85 -9.33
C LYS A 109 22.72 -6.66 -8.43
N VAL A 110 21.97 -6.40 -7.36
CA VAL A 110 22.17 -5.26 -6.45
C VAL A 110 23.01 -5.65 -5.23
N PHE A 111 22.87 -6.88 -4.76
CA PHE A 111 23.58 -7.47 -3.61
C PHE A 111 24.24 -8.79 -3.98
N PRO A 112 25.32 -8.78 -4.80
CA PRO A 112 26.07 -10.00 -5.12
C PRO A 112 26.54 -10.68 -3.83
N ASP A 113 26.39 -12.00 -3.76
CA ASP A 113 26.72 -12.82 -2.56
C ASP A 113 26.08 -12.27 -1.27
N ASP A 114 24.89 -11.69 -1.37
CA ASP A 114 24.18 -11.03 -0.25
C ASP A 114 24.99 -9.88 0.40
N LYS A 115 25.81 -9.18 -0.39
CA LYS A 115 26.67 -8.11 0.11
C LYS A 115 26.39 -6.78 -0.59
N ALA A 116 26.43 -5.71 0.19
CA ALA A 116 26.52 -4.36 -0.33
C ALA A 116 27.95 -4.06 -0.86
N PRO A 117 28.16 -3.02 -1.71
CA PRO A 117 29.47 -2.69 -2.24
C PRO A 117 30.56 -2.39 -1.19
N ASP A 118 30.16 -2.04 0.03
CA ASP A 118 31.06 -1.83 1.16
C ASP A 118 31.42 -3.14 1.91
N GLY A 119 31.04 -4.31 1.35
CA GLY A 119 31.29 -5.64 1.90
C GLY A 119 30.36 -6.07 3.04
N ARG A 120 29.44 -5.22 3.45
CA ARG A 120 28.48 -5.48 4.52
C ARG A 120 27.42 -6.47 4.03
N LYS A 121 27.17 -7.53 4.86
CA LYS A 121 26.09 -8.48 4.58
C LYS A 121 24.72 -7.76 4.59
N VAL A 122 23.86 -8.10 3.65
CA VAL A 122 22.46 -7.66 3.59
C VAL A 122 21.59 -8.92 3.61
N GLU A 123 20.72 -9.03 4.63
CA GLU A 123 19.89 -10.22 4.82
C GLU A 123 18.64 -10.20 3.93
N LYS A 124 18.36 -11.36 3.32
CA LYS A 124 17.06 -11.65 2.71
C LYS A 124 16.06 -12.01 3.81
N LEU A 125 15.03 -11.17 3.98
CA LEU A 125 13.94 -11.35 4.94
C LEU A 125 12.65 -11.54 4.13
N PHE A 126 12.53 -12.69 3.44
CA PHE A 126 11.51 -12.95 2.45
C PHE A 126 10.49 -13.95 2.96
N THR A 127 9.21 -13.67 2.70
CA THR A 127 8.12 -14.62 2.91
C THR A 127 7.30 -14.78 1.63
N LEU A 128 6.65 -15.91 1.49
CA LEU A 128 5.69 -16.17 0.42
C LEU A 128 4.32 -15.60 0.79
N GLY A 129 3.57 -15.13 -0.21
CA GLY A 129 2.17 -14.80 -0.12
C GLY A 129 1.28 -15.81 -0.85
N ASN A 130 -0.01 -15.49 -0.95
CA ASN A 130 -0.95 -16.41 -1.60
C ASN A 130 -0.73 -16.52 -3.12
N HIS A 131 -0.25 -15.49 -3.79
CA HIS A 131 0.09 -15.56 -5.22
C HIS A 131 1.28 -16.47 -5.48
N ASP A 132 2.24 -16.52 -4.57
CA ASP A 132 3.39 -17.42 -4.66
C ASP A 132 2.97 -18.88 -4.52
N TRP A 133 2.04 -19.18 -3.62
CA TRP A 133 1.59 -20.55 -3.35
C TRP A 133 0.41 -20.98 -4.22
N GLU A 134 -0.65 -20.16 -4.26
CA GLU A 134 -1.91 -20.47 -4.93
C GLU A 134 -1.89 -20.07 -6.42
N GLY A 135 -0.77 -19.61 -6.92
CA GLY A 135 -0.62 -18.91 -8.20
C GLY A 135 -1.25 -19.59 -9.42
N GLY A 136 -1.35 -20.91 -9.43
CA GLY A 136 -2.05 -21.66 -10.47
C GLY A 136 -3.54 -21.35 -10.58
N ARG A 137 -4.13 -20.62 -9.61
CA ARG A 137 -5.53 -20.15 -9.62
C ARG A 137 -5.71 -18.78 -10.27
N TYR A 138 -4.63 -17.98 -10.38
CA TYR A 138 -4.71 -16.56 -10.78
C TYR A 138 -4.52 -16.30 -12.27
N GLY A 139 -4.72 -17.29 -13.12
CA GLY A 139 -4.78 -17.06 -14.55
C GLY A 139 -4.27 -18.18 -15.43
N ASP A 140 -4.43 -18.00 -16.74
CA ASP A 140 -4.06 -18.98 -17.76
C ASP A 140 -2.57 -18.91 -18.17
N HIS A 141 -1.74 -18.14 -17.45
CA HIS A 141 -0.34 -17.92 -17.85
C HIS A 141 0.46 -19.20 -17.82
N ALA A 142 0.39 -19.95 -16.72
CA ALA A 142 1.08 -21.22 -16.60
C ALA A 142 0.63 -22.20 -17.69
N LYS A 143 -0.66 -22.24 -18.02
CA LYS A 143 -1.19 -23.09 -19.11
C LYS A 143 -0.73 -22.65 -20.50
N LYS A 144 -0.58 -21.34 -20.72
CA LYS A 144 -0.10 -20.80 -22.00
C LYS A 144 1.40 -20.98 -22.18
N ALA A 145 2.18 -20.77 -21.11
CA ALA A 145 3.62 -20.93 -21.13
C ALA A 145 4.03 -22.42 -21.18
N PHE A 146 3.28 -23.28 -20.49
CA PHE A 146 3.51 -24.72 -20.38
C PHE A 146 2.18 -25.46 -20.62
N PRO A 147 1.81 -25.74 -21.90
CA PRO A 147 0.57 -26.44 -22.24
C PRO A 147 0.53 -27.86 -21.65
N ASP A 148 1.65 -28.57 -21.66
CA ASP A 148 1.77 -29.89 -21.08
C ASP A 148 1.64 -29.85 -19.55
N PRO A 149 0.76 -30.68 -18.92
CA PRO A 149 0.51 -30.65 -17.48
C PRO A 149 1.71 -31.07 -16.64
N GLU A 150 2.53 -32.03 -17.10
CA GLU A 150 3.69 -32.53 -16.36
C GLU A 150 4.83 -31.51 -16.40
N GLU A 151 5.09 -30.93 -17.58
CA GLU A 151 6.03 -29.84 -17.71
C GLU A 151 5.60 -28.64 -16.85
N ARG A 152 4.33 -28.25 -16.90
CA ARG A 152 3.78 -27.16 -16.11
C ARG A 152 3.96 -27.40 -14.60
N ALA A 153 3.76 -28.64 -14.12
CA ALA A 153 3.92 -28.96 -12.71
C ALA A 153 5.34 -28.65 -12.23
N ARG A 154 6.37 -28.92 -13.02
CA ARG A 154 7.78 -28.64 -12.69
C ARG A 154 8.09 -27.15 -12.56
N HIS A 155 7.27 -26.29 -13.16
CA HIS A 155 7.43 -24.82 -13.10
C HIS A 155 6.56 -24.16 -12.05
N LEU A 156 5.80 -24.91 -11.24
CA LEU A 156 5.02 -24.37 -10.12
C LEU A 156 5.81 -24.48 -8.82
N LEU A 157 5.99 -23.36 -8.13
CA LEU A 157 6.75 -23.27 -6.87
C LEU A 157 6.33 -24.31 -5.83
N ARG A 158 5.01 -24.49 -5.66
CA ARG A 158 4.44 -25.38 -4.64
C ARG A 158 4.73 -26.86 -4.84
N MET A 159 5.17 -27.27 -6.02
CA MET A 159 5.43 -28.69 -6.32
C MET A 159 6.73 -29.19 -5.70
N ASP A 160 7.74 -28.33 -5.59
CA ASP A 160 8.99 -28.57 -4.86
C ASP A 160 9.51 -27.27 -4.25
N LEU A 161 8.77 -26.76 -3.26
CA LEU A 161 9.07 -25.45 -2.69
C LEU A 161 10.45 -25.40 -2.02
N LYS A 162 10.87 -26.49 -1.34
CA LYS A 162 12.18 -26.53 -0.67
C LYS A 162 13.32 -26.51 -1.70
N GLY A 163 13.23 -27.36 -2.73
CA GLY A 163 14.23 -27.42 -3.78
C GLY A 163 14.35 -26.10 -4.53
N HIS A 164 13.22 -25.54 -4.96
CA HIS A 164 13.22 -24.25 -5.68
C HIS A 164 13.72 -23.09 -4.80
N TRP A 165 13.35 -23.05 -3.52
CA TRP A 165 13.81 -22.00 -2.62
C TRP A 165 15.34 -22.06 -2.44
N GLN A 166 15.88 -23.27 -2.20
CA GLN A 166 17.31 -23.47 -2.04
C GLN A 166 18.09 -23.16 -3.31
N GLU A 167 17.60 -23.59 -4.47
CA GLU A 167 18.20 -23.30 -5.77
C GLU A 167 18.24 -21.81 -6.09
N ILE A 168 17.12 -21.10 -5.84
CA ILE A 168 16.92 -19.70 -6.22
C ILE A 168 17.58 -18.74 -5.23
N PHE A 169 17.38 -18.96 -3.92
CA PHE A 169 17.86 -18.03 -2.89
C PHE A 169 19.09 -18.52 -2.11
N HIS A 170 19.57 -19.74 -2.38
CA HIS A 170 20.72 -20.34 -1.68
C HIS A 170 20.52 -20.39 -0.15
N GLU A 171 19.31 -20.65 0.29
CA GLU A 171 18.90 -20.73 1.70
C GLU A 171 17.97 -21.93 1.93
N ASP A 172 18.04 -22.50 3.14
CA ASP A 172 17.08 -23.51 3.56
C ASP A 172 15.69 -22.94 3.71
N PHE A 173 14.68 -23.70 3.31
CA PHE A 173 13.28 -23.33 3.49
C PHE A 173 12.70 -23.88 4.80
N SER A 174 12.07 -23.01 5.59
CA SER A 174 11.24 -23.37 6.74
C SER A 174 9.94 -22.58 6.72
N PRO A 175 8.75 -23.21 6.96
CA PRO A 175 7.46 -22.50 6.96
C PRO A 175 7.42 -21.28 7.88
N VAL A 176 8.05 -21.40 9.06
CA VAL A 176 8.32 -20.26 9.96
C VAL A 176 9.79 -20.31 10.32
N TYR A 177 10.47 -19.20 10.24
CA TYR A 177 11.91 -19.12 10.49
C TYR A 177 12.29 -17.93 11.36
N LEU A 178 13.44 -18.02 12.00
CA LEU A 178 14.08 -16.97 12.79
C LEU A 178 15.43 -16.59 12.18
N LYS A 179 15.63 -15.34 11.85
CA LYS A 179 16.94 -14.76 11.52
C LYS A 179 17.30 -13.68 12.54
N THR A 180 18.61 -13.50 12.77
CA THR A 180 19.14 -12.44 13.62
C THR A 180 20.00 -11.51 12.80
N VAL A 181 19.66 -10.22 12.79
CA VAL A 181 20.41 -9.16 12.09
C VAL A 181 20.83 -8.11 13.11
N LYS A 182 22.12 -7.92 13.30
CA LYS A 182 22.69 -6.99 14.29
C LYS A 182 22.10 -7.11 15.70
N GLY A 183 21.80 -8.34 16.13
CA GLY A 183 21.23 -8.62 17.45
C GLY A 183 19.71 -8.50 17.55
N TYR A 184 19.02 -8.09 16.49
CA TYR A 184 17.57 -8.05 16.44
C TYR A 184 16.99 -9.30 15.78
N SER A 185 15.93 -9.81 16.34
CA SER A 185 15.24 -11.02 15.85
C SER A 185 14.22 -10.67 14.77
N PHE A 186 14.20 -11.47 13.69
CA PHE A 186 13.25 -11.41 12.60
C PHE A 186 12.57 -12.77 12.44
N VAL A 187 11.26 -12.82 12.60
CA VAL A 187 10.45 -14.03 12.46
C VAL A 187 9.61 -13.90 11.20
N GLY A 188 9.92 -14.70 10.18
CA GLY A 188 9.18 -14.74 8.92
C GLY A 188 8.26 -15.96 8.86
N ALA A 189 7.00 -15.79 8.45
CA ALA A 189 6.02 -16.86 8.27
C ALA A 189 5.53 -16.89 6.83
N HIS A 190 5.78 -18.00 6.12
CA HIS A 190 5.40 -18.21 4.74
C HIS A 190 3.94 -18.64 4.58
N TRP A 191 3.32 -18.24 3.49
CA TRP A 191 2.08 -18.85 3.02
C TRP A 191 2.41 -20.20 2.37
N THR A 192 2.04 -21.29 3.02
CA THR A 192 2.41 -22.65 2.62
C THR A 192 1.24 -23.61 2.50
N GLN A 193 0.02 -23.11 2.63
CA GLN A 193 -1.19 -23.92 2.53
C GLN A 193 -2.20 -23.28 1.61
N ASP A 194 -2.97 -24.10 0.90
CA ASP A 194 -4.16 -23.61 0.21
C ASP A 194 -5.16 -23.10 1.24
N LYS A 195 -5.92 -22.06 0.88
CA LYS A 195 -7.11 -21.69 1.64
C LYS A 195 -8.01 -22.91 1.74
N CYS A 196 -8.25 -23.39 2.95
CA CYS A 196 -9.21 -24.47 3.16
C CYS A 196 -10.58 -24.02 2.65
N LYS A 197 -11.18 -24.81 1.78
CA LYS A 197 -12.51 -24.56 1.25
C LYS A 197 -13.49 -24.47 2.40
N GLY A 198 -13.82 -23.26 2.80
CA GLY A 198 -15.02 -22.99 3.56
C GLY A 198 -14.92 -22.33 4.91
N LYS A 199 -13.79 -22.21 5.60
CA LYS A 199 -13.75 -21.50 6.91
C LYS A 199 -12.32 -21.15 7.34
N GLU A 200 -12.10 -19.88 7.66
CA GLU A 200 -11.17 -19.32 8.68
C GLU A 200 -9.68 -19.71 8.66
N GLU A 201 -9.19 -20.49 7.72
CA GLU A 201 -7.78 -20.82 7.63
C GLU A 201 -7.11 -19.99 6.54
N THR A 202 -6.16 -19.16 6.94
CA THR A 202 -5.20 -18.56 6.00
C THR A 202 -4.16 -19.61 5.64
N GLY A 203 -3.45 -19.39 4.54
CA GLY A 203 -2.34 -20.26 4.17
C GLY A 203 -1.12 -20.20 5.11
N ILE A 204 -1.17 -19.47 6.22
CA ILE A 204 -0.10 -19.37 7.22
C ILE A 204 -0.27 -20.46 8.27
N ALA A 205 0.77 -21.29 8.47
CA ALA A 205 0.77 -22.38 9.44
C ALA A 205 1.96 -22.28 10.40
N GLY A 206 1.86 -22.95 11.54
CA GLY A 206 2.98 -23.15 12.47
C GLY A 206 3.37 -21.93 13.30
N VAL A 207 2.65 -20.80 13.23
CA VAL A 207 3.03 -19.55 13.93
C VAL A 207 2.89 -19.70 15.45
N GLN A 208 1.78 -20.30 15.92
CA GLN A 208 1.55 -20.44 17.35
C GLN A 208 2.53 -21.44 17.98
N GLU A 209 2.78 -22.55 17.30
CA GLU A 209 3.74 -23.59 17.68
C GLU A 209 5.16 -22.98 17.73
N PHE A 210 5.53 -22.23 16.71
CA PHE A 210 6.81 -21.56 16.66
C PHE A 210 7.05 -20.63 17.86
N PHE A 211 6.06 -19.79 18.20
CA PHE A 211 6.20 -18.87 19.35
C PHE A 211 6.14 -19.60 20.69
N ALA A 212 5.41 -20.72 20.79
CA ALA A 212 5.42 -21.55 21.98
C ALA A 212 6.82 -22.15 22.25
N GLU A 213 7.51 -22.60 21.21
CA GLU A 213 8.84 -23.23 21.32
C GLU A 213 10.00 -22.20 21.39
N ASN A 214 9.86 -21.07 20.69
CA ASN A 214 10.97 -20.14 20.48
C ASN A 214 10.76 -18.77 21.13
N GLY A 215 9.56 -18.48 21.62
CA GLY A 215 9.25 -17.15 22.18
C GLY A 215 10.14 -16.75 23.35
N ALA A 216 10.55 -17.70 24.19
CA ALA A 216 11.48 -17.47 25.29
C ALA A 216 12.92 -17.10 24.85
N LYS A 217 13.27 -17.32 23.59
CA LYS A 217 14.58 -16.93 23.01
C LYS A 217 14.61 -15.48 22.54
N LEU A 218 13.44 -14.82 22.44
CA LEU A 218 13.32 -13.41 22.04
C LEU A 218 13.64 -12.51 23.21
N ASP A 219 14.53 -11.53 23.02
CA ASP A 219 14.87 -10.57 24.06
C ASP A 219 13.66 -9.65 24.36
N PRO A 220 13.06 -9.68 25.56
CA PRO A 220 11.91 -8.86 25.89
C PRO A 220 12.23 -7.34 25.96
N LYS A 221 13.50 -6.97 26.00
CA LYS A 221 13.96 -5.57 26.08
C LYS A 221 14.14 -4.94 24.70
N LEU A 222 14.29 -5.75 23.66
CA LEU A 222 14.48 -5.29 22.29
C LEU A 222 13.21 -5.47 21.48
N PRO A 223 12.90 -4.59 20.52
CA PRO A 223 11.88 -4.88 19.54
C PRO A 223 12.34 -6.07 18.68
N PHE A 224 11.41 -6.96 18.35
CA PHE A 224 11.60 -7.95 17.29
C PHE A 224 10.60 -7.74 16.17
N PHE A 225 10.93 -8.22 14.99
CA PHE A 225 10.18 -7.99 13.77
C PHE A 225 9.56 -9.30 13.28
N TYR A 226 8.23 -9.32 13.24
CA TYR A 226 7.45 -10.41 12.65
C TYR A 226 6.93 -10.00 11.28
N PHE A 227 6.86 -10.92 10.33
CA PHE A 227 6.29 -10.63 9.03
C PHE A 227 5.65 -11.85 8.38
N GLN A 228 4.50 -11.60 7.79
CA GLN A 228 3.68 -12.54 7.05
C GLN A 228 2.94 -11.79 5.94
N HIS A 229 2.26 -12.51 5.04
CA HIS A 229 1.58 -11.84 3.95
C HIS A 229 0.24 -11.21 4.36
N PRO A 230 -0.77 -11.91 4.94
CA PRO A 230 -2.03 -11.29 5.37
C PRO A 230 -1.83 -10.45 6.63
N HIS A 231 -2.69 -9.45 6.85
CA HIS A 231 -2.63 -8.67 8.09
C HIS A 231 -3.04 -9.53 9.30
N PRO A 232 -2.37 -9.43 10.45
CA PRO A 232 -2.87 -9.99 11.69
C PRO A 232 -4.28 -9.45 11.98
N LYS A 233 -5.23 -10.33 12.29
CA LYS A 233 -6.66 -10.00 12.47
C LYS A 233 -6.87 -8.91 13.53
N GLY A 234 -7.75 -7.95 13.24
CA GLY A 234 -8.11 -6.87 14.15
C GLY A 234 -7.06 -5.78 14.26
N THR A 235 -6.07 -5.71 13.35
CA THR A 235 -4.98 -4.74 13.39
C THR A 235 -5.11 -3.65 12.33
N CYS A 236 -4.27 -3.64 11.31
CA CYS A 236 -4.31 -2.62 10.24
C CYS A 236 -5.70 -2.51 9.62
N TYR A 237 -6.14 -1.28 9.38
CA TYR A 237 -7.44 -0.92 8.81
C TYR A 237 -8.66 -1.24 9.69
N GLY A 238 -8.47 -1.72 10.93
CA GLY A 238 -9.52 -2.00 11.91
C GLY A 238 -10.10 -3.42 11.79
N GLU A 239 -11.14 -3.71 12.59
CA GLU A 239 -11.76 -5.03 12.73
C GLU A 239 -12.26 -5.64 11.41
N ALA A 240 -12.81 -4.82 10.53
CA ALA A 240 -13.34 -5.24 9.23
C ALA A 240 -12.33 -5.07 8.07
N GLY A 241 -11.05 -4.86 8.38
CA GLY A 241 -10.01 -4.70 7.37
C GLY A 241 -9.94 -5.92 6.45
N TRP A 242 -9.89 -5.68 5.13
CA TRP A 242 -9.72 -6.76 4.17
C TRP A 242 -8.26 -7.27 4.16
N GLY A 243 -8.08 -8.55 3.86
CA GLY A 243 -6.74 -9.16 3.75
C GLY A 243 -6.17 -9.58 5.10
N GLN A 244 -7.01 -9.75 6.12
CA GLN A 244 -6.60 -10.23 7.43
C GLN A 244 -6.56 -11.76 7.49
N ASP A 245 -5.70 -12.28 8.39
CA ASP A 245 -5.64 -13.70 8.71
C ASP A 245 -6.82 -14.17 9.59
N ASP A 246 -6.75 -15.41 10.06
CA ASP A 246 -7.75 -16.00 10.95
C ASP A 246 -7.54 -15.68 12.43
N GLY A 247 -6.57 -14.83 12.76
CA GLY A 247 -6.23 -14.39 14.11
C GLY A 247 -5.16 -15.24 14.81
N ARG A 248 -4.57 -16.23 14.16
CA ARG A 248 -3.47 -17.02 14.76
C ARG A 248 -2.26 -16.15 15.09
N ALA A 249 -1.84 -15.29 14.16
CA ALA A 249 -0.76 -14.36 14.40
C ALA A 249 -1.09 -13.35 15.52
N THR A 250 -2.31 -12.81 15.53
CA THR A 250 -2.75 -11.91 16.61
C THR A 250 -2.68 -12.57 17.97
N ARG A 251 -3.17 -13.81 18.09
CA ARG A 251 -3.13 -14.57 19.37
C ARG A 251 -1.68 -14.81 19.80
N ALA A 252 -0.81 -15.26 18.89
CA ALA A 252 0.59 -15.51 19.20
C ALA A 252 1.34 -14.23 19.62
N LEU A 253 1.18 -13.14 18.86
CA LEU A 253 1.91 -11.89 19.07
C LEU A 253 1.38 -11.09 20.27
N SER A 254 0.16 -11.31 20.71
CA SER A 254 -0.42 -10.58 21.86
C SER A 254 0.33 -10.80 23.19
N ALA A 255 1.12 -11.87 23.29
CA ALA A 255 2.01 -12.10 24.42
C ALA A 255 3.33 -11.28 24.37
N PHE A 256 3.58 -10.59 23.25
CA PHE A 256 4.84 -9.90 22.98
C PHE A 256 4.62 -8.41 22.65
N PRO A 257 4.52 -7.54 23.68
CA PRO A 257 4.21 -6.12 23.46
C PRO A 257 5.31 -5.36 22.70
N ASN A 258 6.52 -5.92 22.62
CA ASN A 258 7.66 -5.40 21.85
C ASN A 258 7.68 -5.90 20.39
N ALA A 259 6.71 -6.73 19.98
CA ALA A 259 6.60 -7.19 18.61
C ALA A 259 6.19 -6.05 17.66
N ILE A 260 6.81 -6.02 16.48
CA ILE A 260 6.46 -5.14 15.36
C ILE A 260 6.20 -6.03 14.15
N ALA A 261 4.92 -6.15 13.75
CA ALA A 261 4.48 -7.01 12.66
C ALA A 261 4.35 -6.22 11.35
N PHE A 262 4.77 -6.83 10.23
CA PHE A 262 4.62 -6.28 8.88
C PHE A 262 3.80 -7.25 8.02
N SER A 263 2.94 -6.69 7.14
CA SER A 263 2.07 -7.49 6.30
C SER A 263 1.64 -6.75 5.02
N GLY A 264 1.49 -7.49 3.92
CA GLY A 264 1.09 -6.99 2.61
C GLY A 264 -0.39 -7.25 2.30
N HIS A 265 -0.65 -7.92 1.16
CA HIS A 265 -1.91 -8.50 0.72
C HIS A 265 -3.03 -7.51 0.34
N SER A 266 -3.28 -6.48 1.12
CA SER A 266 -4.36 -5.53 0.86
C SER A 266 -4.00 -4.48 -0.19
N HIS A 267 -2.74 -4.30 -0.52
CA HIS A 267 -2.22 -3.21 -1.35
C HIS A 267 -2.69 -1.82 -0.91
N ALA A 268 -3.19 -1.68 0.31
CA ALA A 268 -3.68 -0.40 0.81
C ALA A 268 -2.52 0.59 0.90
N THR A 269 -2.78 1.83 0.47
CA THR A 269 -1.74 2.86 0.40
C THR A 269 -1.20 3.26 1.78
N LEU A 270 0.10 3.52 1.87
CA LEU A 270 0.76 4.03 3.09
C LEU A 270 0.44 5.50 3.40
N THR A 271 -0.33 6.17 2.57
CA THR A 271 -0.94 7.47 2.90
C THR A 271 -2.17 7.32 3.80
N ASN A 272 -2.71 6.10 3.92
CA ASN A 272 -3.75 5.79 4.88
C ASN A 272 -3.13 5.61 6.26
N GLU A 273 -3.45 6.51 7.18
CA GLU A 273 -2.90 6.49 8.54
C GLU A 273 -3.36 5.28 9.38
N LYS A 274 -4.34 4.49 8.89
CA LYS A 274 -4.72 3.19 9.46
C LYS A 274 -3.82 2.03 9.02
N SER A 275 -2.83 2.28 8.17
CA SER A 275 -1.81 1.29 7.80
C SER A 275 -0.83 0.98 8.94
N ILE A 276 -0.84 1.73 10.02
CA ILE A 276 -0.17 1.40 11.27
C ILE A 276 -1.18 1.35 12.41
N TRP A 277 -1.11 0.30 13.20
CA TRP A 277 -1.96 0.05 14.35
C TRP A 277 -1.11 -0.35 15.56
N GLN A 278 -1.56 -0.01 16.75
CA GLN A 278 -0.92 -0.40 17.99
C GLN A 278 -1.96 -0.76 19.05
N GLY A 279 -1.88 -1.99 19.53
CA GLY A 279 -2.71 -2.54 20.60
C GLY A 279 -1.86 -3.35 21.56
N ALA A 280 -2.02 -4.69 21.58
CA ALA A 280 -1.16 -5.59 22.34
C ALA A 280 0.28 -5.62 21.78
N PHE A 281 0.45 -5.37 20.50
CA PHE A 281 1.71 -5.22 19.78
C PHE A 281 1.55 -4.12 18.72
N THR A 282 2.56 -3.88 17.89
CA THR A 282 2.47 -2.93 16.77
C THR A 282 2.35 -3.69 15.46
N SER A 283 1.45 -3.27 14.55
CA SER A 283 1.26 -3.87 13.23
C SER A 283 1.25 -2.81 12.13
N LEU A 284 1.92 -3.11 11.00
CA LEU A 284 2.04 -2.23 9.85
C LEU A 284 1.65 -2.96 8.57
N GLY A 285 0.84 -2.31 7.74
CA GLY A 285 0.66 -2.68 6.33
C GLY A 285 1.82 -2.14 5.51
N THR A 286 2.28 -2.91 4.51
CA THR A 286 3.46 -2.59 3.68
C THR A 286 3.11 -2.01 2.31
N SER A 287 1.82 -1.90 1.99
CA SER A 287 1.29 -1.50 0.68
C SER A 287 1.63 -2.50 -0.43
N SER A 288 2.09 -2.01 -1.58
CA SER A 288 2.45 -2.86 -2.71
C SER A 288 3.50 -2.16 -3.59
N LEU A 289 4.42 -2.96 -4.10
CA LEU A 289 5.39 -2.50 -5.09
C LEU A 289 4.86 -2.67 -6.54
N ARG A 290 3.66 -3.24 -6.71
CA ARG A 290 3.01 -3.40 -8.01
C ARG A 290 2.00 -2.31 -8.32
N TYR A 291 1.05 -2.08 -7.43
CA TYR A 291 0.03 -1.03 -7.50
C TYR A 291 -0.67 -0.88 -6.16
N THR A 292 -1.11 0.33 -5.85
CA THR A 292 -1.89 0.57 -4.62
C THR A 292 -3.36 0.24 -4.84
N GLY A 293 -3.97 -0.39 -3.83
CA GLY A 293 -5.41 -0.66 -3.79
C GLY A 293 -6.22 0.57 -3.38
N GLY A 294 -7.45 0.61 -3.87
CA GLY A 294 -8.45 1.60 -3.51
C GLY A 294 -9.86 0.98 -3.54
N PRO A 295 -10.93 1.76 -3.35
CA PRO A 295 -12.29 1.26 -3.39
C PRO A 295 -12.59 0.44 -4.65
N GLY A 296 -13.16 -0.76 -4.47
CA GLY A 296 -13.44 -1.72 -5.53
C GLY A 296 -12.27 -2.58 -5.96
N VAL A 297 -11.13 -2.46 -5.30
CA VAL A 297 -9.95 -3.33 -5.45
C VAL A 297 -9.76 -4.10 -4.15
N PHE A 298 -9.36 -5.38 -4.23
CA PHE A 298 -9.06 -6.25 -3.07
C PHE A 298 -10.12 -6.24 -1.96
N GLY A 299 -11.39 -6.41 -2.34
CA GLY A 299 -12.47 -6.51 -1.38
C GLY A 299 -12.86 -5.19 -0.70
N ILE A 300 -12.21 -4.08 -0.96
CA ILE A 300 -12.66 -2.77 -0.51
C ILE A 300 -13.92 -2.40 -1.31
N PRO A 301 -15.08 -2.16 -0.64
CA PRO A 301 -16.30 -1.85 -1.34
C PRO A 301 -16.15 -0.60 -2.22
N LYS A 302 -16.53 -0.70 -3.50
CA LYS A 302 -16.61 0.47 -4.39
C LYS A 302 -17.93 1.21 -4.29
N ARG A 303 -18.93 0.58 -3.68
CA ARG A 303 -20.27 1.16 -3.50
C ARG A 303 -20.18 2.45 -2.70
N GLY A 304 -20.76 3.51 -3.22
CA GLY A 304 -20.74 4.83 -2.61
C GLY A 304 -19.53 5.69 -3.00
N PHE A 305 -18.61 5.21 -3.85
CA PHE A 305 -17.53 6.03 -4.39
C PHE A 305 -17.82 6.40 -5.85
N GLU A 306 -18.16 7.66 -6.08
CA GLU A 306 -18.66 8.17 -7.37
C GLU A 306 -17.57 8.40 -8.42
N ASN A 307 -16.31 8.52 -8.01
CA ASN A 307 -15.19 8.65 -8.93
C ASN A 307 -14.43 7.34 -9.17
N VAL A 308 -15.03 6.21 -8.84
CA VAL A 308 -14.47 4.87 -9.08
C VAL A 308 -15.23 4.18 -10.21
N GLY A 309 -14.56 3.97 -11.33
CA GLY A 309 -15.10 3.30 -12.51
C GLY A 309 -15.28 1.78 -12.34
N GLY A 310 -15.79 1.13 -13.40
CA GLY A 310 -15.96 -0.30 -13.46
C GLY A 310 -14.66 -1.07 -13.16
N GLY A 311 -14.77 -2.15 -12.37
CA GLY A 311 -13.62 -2.96 -11.94
C GLY A 311 -12.80 -2.33 -10.82
N GLY A 312 -13.30 -1.30 -10.14
CA GLY A 312 -12.64 -0.66 -9.01
C GLY A 312 -11.50 0.29 -9.39
N LYS A 313 -11.34 0.60 -10.67
CA LYS A 313 -10.34 1.58 -11.12
C LYS A 313 -10.85 2.99 -10.87
N VAL A 314 -10.01 3.83 -10.32
CA VAL A 314 -10.29 5.26 -10.16
C VAL A 314 -10.37 5.90 -11.54
N MET A 315 -11.40 6.73 -11.78
CA MET A 315 -11.57 7.44 -13.05
C MET A 315 -10.46 8.49 -13.25
N LYS A 316 -10.07 8.71 -14.51
CA LYS A 316 -9.14 9.78 -14.86
C LYS A 316 -9.72 11.16 -14.46
N PRO A 317 -8.88 12.10 -14.01
CA PRO A 317 -7.42 12.06 -14.04
C PRO A 317 -6.77 11.30 -12.88
N PHE A 318 -7.54 10.67 -11.97
CA PHE A 318 -6.96 9.91 -10.88
C PHE A 318 -6.29 8.65 -11.41
N ASN A 319 -5.03 8.45 -11.08
CA ASN A 319 -4.30 7.25 -11.39
C ASN A 319 -3.86 6.53 -10.13
N GLY A 320 -4.83 6.03 -9.36
CA GLY A 320 -4.61 5.34 -8.10
C GLY A 320 -3.75 4.07 -8.21
N GLY A 321 -3.68 3.49 -9.43
CA GLY A 321 -2.89 2.29 -9.69
C GLY A 321 -1.38 2.51 -9.85
N ASP A 322 -0.91 3.74 -9.90
CA ASP A 322 0.51 4.02 -10.19
C ASP A 322 1.41 4.07 -8.95
N GLY A 323 0.85 4.05 -7.75
CA GLY A 323 1.65 4.01 -6.53
C GLY A 323 2.47 2.73 -6.41
N ARG A 324 3.76 2.86 -6.12
CA ARG A 324 4.69 1.77 -5.80
C ARG A 324 5.34 2.11 -4.48
N GLN A 325 4.88 1.49 -3.42
CA GLN A 325 5.13 1.97 -2.07
C GLN A 325 5.84 0.94 -1.20
N GLY A 326 6.56 1.43 -0.22
CA GLY A 326 7.25 0.67 0.79
C GLY A 326 7.84 1.61 1.82
N MET A 327 8.72 1.12 2.67
CA MET A 327 9.29 1.92 3.74
C MET A 327 10.74 1.56 4.05
N LEU A 328 11.46 2.52 4.61
CA LEU A 328 12.74 2.31 5.29
C LEU A 328 12.48 2.32 6.79
N VAL A 329 12.89 1.27 7.46
CA VAL A 329 12.81 1.15 8.92
C VAL A 329 14.18 1.42 9.52
N SER A 330 14.23 2.33 10.49
CA SER A 330 15.45 2.66 11.23
C SER A 330 15.22 2.48 12.73
N VAL A 331 16.01 1.59 13.33
CA VAL A 331 15.91 1.25 14.75
C VAL A 331 16.98 1.99 15.53
N TYR A 332 16.59 2.72 16.54
CA TYR A 332 17.44 3.45 17.48
C TYR A 332 17.27 2.85 18.88
N ASP A 333 18.06 3.29 19.83
CA ASP A 333 17.97 2.82 21.21
C ASP A 333 16.63 3.21 21.89
N ASP A 334 16.03 4.32 21.47
CA ASP A 334 14.84 4.93 22.08
C ASP A 334 13.60 4.95 21.20
N ARG A 335 13.71 4.52 19.94
CA ARG A 335 12.58 4.53 18.97
C ARG A 335 12.83 3.67 17.75
N VAL A 336 11.74 3.37 17.03
CA VAL A 336 11.76 2.87 15.65
C VAL A 336 11.09 3.91 14.74
N VAL A 337 11.73 4.21 13.61
CA VAL A 337 11.25 5.18 12.62
C VAL A 337 10.89 4.44 11.33
N PHE A 338 9.68 4.68 10.83
CA PHE A 338 9.17 4.12 9.58
C PHE A 338 9.00 5.24 8.57
N ALA A 339 9.98 5.39 7.65
CA ALA A 339 9.96 6.37 6.58
C ALA A 339 9.25 5.80 5.35
N ARG A 340 8.04 6.27 5.07
CA ARG A 340 7.17 5.81 3.99
C ARG A 340 7.54 6.48 2.67
N ARG A 341 7.63 5.70 1.58
CA ARG A 341 8.09 6.20 0.29
C ARG A 341 7.31 5.65 -0.88
N ASP A 342 7.09 6.50 -1.88
CA ASP A 342 6.72 6.10 -3.24
C ASP A 342 7.98 5.95 -4.10
N PHE A 343 8.15 4.79 -4.73
CA PHE A 343 9.35 4.46 -5.52
C PHE A 343 9.24 4.88 -6.99
N VAL A 344 8.04 5.18 -7.49
CA VAL A 344 7.88 5.74 -8.84
C VAL A 344 8.38 7.17 -8.87
N TYR A 345 7.83 7.98 -7.99
CA TYR A 345 8.12 9.43 -7.94
C TYR A 345 9.31 9.77 -7.04
N GLY A 346 9.76 8.83 -6.22
CA GLY A 346 10.87 9.06 -5.29
C GLY A 346 10.52 10.03 -4.15
N LEU A 347 9.25 10.15 -3.78
CA LEU A 347 8.75 11.11 -2.80
C LEU A 347 8.34 10.43 -1.49
N PRO A 348 8.44 11.12 -0.34
CA PRO A 348 7.86 10.66 0.91
C PRO A 348 6.33 10.67 0.82
N LEU A 349 5.69 9.73 1.52
CA LEU A 349 4.22 9.58 1.55
C LEU A 349 3.54 10.34 2.70
N GLY A 350 4.30 11.08 3.45
CA GLY A 350 3.89 11.86 4.62
C GLY A 350 5.01 11.89 5.64
N ASP A 351 4.70 12.35 6.84
CA ASP A 351 5.65 12.34 7.94
C ASP A 351 6.01 10.91 8.35
N ASP A 352 7.21 10.72 8.85
CA ASP A 352 7.64 9.43 9.38
C ASP A 352 6.78 9.02 10.56
N TRP A 353 6.43 7.73 10.63
CA TRP A 353 5.87 7.18 11.85
C TRP A 353 6.99 6.88 12.84
N VAL A 354 6.87 7.40 14.04
CA VAL A 354 7.88 7.22 15.10
C VAL A 354 7.26 6.46 16.26
N LEU A 355 7.74 5.24 16.49
CA LEU A 355 7.35 4.39 17.62
C LEU A 355 8.39 4.52 18.74
N PRO A 356 8.05 5.16 19.86
CA PRO A 356 8.95 5.20 21.01
C PRO A 356 9.21 3.81 21.59
N LEU A 357 10.41 3.57 22.10
CA LEU A 357 10.76 2.35 22.80
C LEU A 357 10.91 2.63 24.32
N PRO A 358 10.53 1.68 25.19
CA PRO A 358 9.85 0.40 24.86
C PRO A 358 8.45 0.60 24.28
N ALA A 359 8.07 -0.20 23.26
CA ALA A 359 6.83 -0.04 22.53
C ALA A 359 5.57 -0.23 23.39
N ALA A 360 5.69 -1.01 24.47
CA ALA A 360 4.59 -1.30 25.40
C ALA A 360 4.12 -0.10 26.22
N GLU A 361 5.02 0.86 26.51
CA GLU A 361 4.74 1.96 27.44
C GLU A 361 3.92 3.09 26.81
N LYS A 362 4.12 3.32 25.52
CA LYS A 362 3.47 4.40 24.79
C LYS A 362 2.78 3.82 23.56
N LYS A 363 1.50 4.17 23.37
CA LYS A 363 0.69 3.68 22.24
C LYS A 363 0.30 4.83 21.29
N PRO A 364 1.28 5.46 20.61
CA PRO A 364 1.00 6.59 19.73
C PRO A 364 0.13 6.20 18.51
N PHE A 365 0.05 4.93 18.17
CA PHE A 365 -0.69 4.43 17.00
C PHE A 365 -1.98 3.67 17.37
N ASP A 366 -2.47 3.78 18.60
CA ASP A 366 -3.83 3.42 18.95
C ASP A 366 -4.82 4.29 18.15
N PHE A 367 -5.79 3.66 17.46
CA PHE A 367 -6.67 4.39 16.53
C PHE A 367 -7.56 5.41 17.22
N SER A 368 -8.09 5.10 18.42
CA SER A 368 -8.98 6.00 19.14
C SER A 368 -8.24 7.25 19.60
N THR A 369 -7.07 7.06 20.20
CA THR A 369 -6.18 8.13 20.65
C THR A 369 -5.71 8.98 19.46
N ARG A 370 -5.34 8.34 18.37
CA ARG A 370 -4.89 9.02 17.14
C ARG A 370 -5.98 9.83 16.49
N THR A 371 -7.17 9.25 16.36
CA THR A 371 -8.34 9.96 15.81
C THR A 371 -8.69 11.17 16.68
N ALA A 372 -8.70 11.02 18.00
CA ALA A 372 -9.01 12.13 18.92
C ALA A 372 -8.01 13.29 18.77
N ARG A 373 -6.72 13.00 18.64
CA ARG A 373 -5.64 14.00 18.56
C ARG A 373 -5.40 14.55 17.16
N SER A 374 -5.86 13.89 16.10
CA SER A 374 -5.63 14.34 14.72
C SER A 374 -6.41 15.63 14.42
N ALA A 375 -5.79 16.51 13.64
CA ALA A 375 -6.49 17.66 13.09
C ALA A 375 -7.48 17.22 11.98
N ALA A 376 -8.52 17.97 11.77
CA ALA A 376 -9.43 17.79 10.65
C ALA A 376 -8.83 18.42 9.37
N PRO A 377 -9.01 17.80 8.18
CA PRO A 377 -8.64 18.43 6.92
C PRO A 377 -9.41 19.74 6.72
N GLN A 378 -8.76 20.74 6.14
CA GLN A 378 -9.36 22.03 5.89
C GLN A 378 -9.08 22.50 4.47
N PHE A 379 -10.09 23.10 3.87
CA PHE A 379 -9.92 23.78 2.58
C PHE A 379 -9.08 25.05 2.74
N PRO A 380 -8.36 25.48 1.69
CA PRO A 380 -7.67 26.77 1.69
C PRO A 380 -8.65 27.93 1.91
N ALA A 381 -8.14 29.04 2.42
CA ALA A 381 -8.93 30.27 2.49
C ALA A 381 -9.38 30.70 1.09
N GLY A 382 -10.64 31.11 0.96
CA GLY A 382 -11.22 31.49 -0.33
C GLY A 382 -11.59 30.31 -1.25
N ALA A 383 -11.48 29.06 -0.77
CA ALA A 383 -11.92 27.90 -1.53
C ALA A 383 -13.42 28.00 -1.89
N ALA A 384 -13.76 27.63 -3.11
CA ALA A 384 -15.11 27.61 -3.62
C ALA A 384 -15.48 26.23 -4.19
N LEU A 385 -16.75 25.87 -4.12
CA LEU A 385 -17.33 24.72 -4.77
C LEU A 385 -17.95 25.16 -6.10
N ALA A 386 -17.37 24.72 -7.22
CA ALA A 386 -17.92 24.93 -8.54
C ALA A 386 -18.91 23.81 -8.88
N VAL A 387 -20.12 24.17 -9.33
CA VAL A 387 -21.16 23.24 -9.76
C VAL A 387 -21.58 23.61 -11.17
N THR A 388 -21.47 22.66 -12.10
CA THR A 388 -21.86 22.87 -13.51
C THR A 388 -22.80 21.75 -13.97
N ARG A 389 -23.76 22.09 -14.81
CA ARG A 389 -24.62 21.12 -15.49
C ARG A 389 -23.81 20.43 -16.58
N THR A 390 -23.99 19.13 -16.72
CA THR A 390 -23.33 18.30 -17.74
C THR A 390 -24.21 17.14 -18.13
N GLN A 391 -23.70 16.30 -18.98
CA GLN A 391 -24.29 15.03 -19.32
C GLN A 391 -23.27 13.91 -19.07
N VAL A 392 -23.75 12.77 -18.59
CA VAL A 392 -22.93 11.59 -18.37
C VAL A 392 -23.41 10.45 -19.25
N ALA A 393 -22.47 9.87 -20.02
CA ALA A 393 -22.77 8.66 -20.76
C ALA A 393 -22.98 7.50 -19.77
N PRO A 394 -24.06 6.72 -19.90
CA PRO A 394 -24.26 5.55 -19.06
C PRO A 394 -23.09 4.59 -19.17
N VAL A 395 -22.61 4.10 -18.03
CA VAL A 395 -21.54 3.09 -18.01
C VAL A 395 -22.06 1.84 -18.69
N PRO A 396 -21.44 1.36 -19.79
CA PRO A 396 -21.90 0.16 -20.48
C PRO A 396 -21.94 -1.00 -19.49
N LYS A 397 -23.09 -1.65 -19.33
CA LYS A 397 -23.17 -2.91 -18.60
C LYS A 397 -22.20 -3.88 -19.25
N LYS A 398 -21.32 -4.54 -18.49
CA LYS A 398 -20.44 -5.58 -19.01
C LYS A 398 -21.29 -6.59 -19.78
N LYS A 399 -21.08 -6.66 -21.09
CA LYS A 399 -21.74 -7.64 -21.94
C LYS A 399 -21.20 -9.02 -21.60
N GLY A 400 -22.08 -9.96 -21.28
CA GLY A 400 -21.73 -11.38 -21.32
C GLY A 400 -21.33 -11.79 -22.74
N PRO A 401 -20.62 -12.92 -22.91
CA PRO A 401 -20.10 -13.35 -24.24
C PRO A 401 -21.14 -13.53 -25.33
N LYS A 402 -22.43 -13.41 -25.06
CA LYS A 402 -23.55 -13.59 -26.00
C LYS A 402 -24.43 -12.34 -26.23
N SER A 403 -24.03 -11.16 -25.76
CA SER A 403 -24.84 -9.94 -25.97
C SER A 403 -24.52 -9.28 -27.33
N LYS A 404 -25.54 -9.02 -28.13
CA LYS A 404 -25.45 -8.21 -29.37
C LYS A 404 -24.90 -6.81 -29.09
N PRO A 405 -24.25 -6.14 -30.07
CA PRO A 405 -23.91 -4.72 -29.94
C PRO A 405 -25.17 -3.93 -29.59
N GLY A 406 -25.30 -3.43 -28.39
CA GLY A 406 -26.41 -2.59 -28.00
C GLY A 406 -26.19 -1.18 -28.52
N GLU A 407 -27.26 -0.46 -28.84
CA GLU A 407 -27.25 0.98 -29.08
C GLU A 407 -26.50 1.71 -27.97
N ALA A 408 -25.71 2.71 -28.33
CA ALA A 408 -25.09 3.60 -27.36
C ALA A 408 -26.21 4.24 -26.55
N ALA A 409 -26.23 3.99 -25.24
CA ALA A 409 -27.24 4.58 -24.39
C ALA A 409 -27.08 6.11 -24.40
N GLU A 410 -28.18 6.84 -24.53
CA GLU A 410 -28.18 8.31 -24.57
C GLU A 410 -27.57 8.91 -23.30
N PRO A 411 -26.78 10.00 -23.42
CA PRO A 411 -26.28 10.74 -22.28
C PRO A 411 -27.41 11.25 -21.39
N LYS A 412 -27.24 11.13 -20.08
CA LYS A 412 -28.21 11.56 -19.07
C LYS A 412 -27.79 12.86 -18.41
N PRO A 413 -28.74 13.74 -18.01
CA PRO A 413 -28.44 14.92 -17.24
C PRO A 413 -27.63 14.58 -15.98
N ALA A 414 -26.66 15.43 -15.65
CA ALA A 414 -25.79 15.27 -14.50
C ALA A 414 -25.29 16.63 -14.01
N VAL A 415 -24.77 16.66 -12.80
CA VAL A 415 -23.99 17.79 -12.26
C VAL A 415 -22.55 17.38 -12.08
N HIS A 416 -21.64 18.26 -12.43
CA HIS A 416 -20.21 18.11 -12.22
C HIS A 416 -19.75 19.09 -11.15
N LEU A 417 -19.18 18.56 -10.08
CA LEU A 417 -18.67 19.31 -8.94
C LEU A 417 -17.16 19.31 -8.99
N VAL A 418 -16.54 20.48 -8.81
CA VAL A 418 -15.08 20.66 -8.71
C VAL A 418 -14.78 21.49 -7.47
N PHE A 419 -13.80 21.07 -6.70
CA PHE A 419 -13.41 21.70 -5.46
C PHE A 419 -11.93 21.49 -5.17
N PRO A 420 -11.22 22.45 -4.53
CA PRO A 420 -9.79 22.35 -4.27
C PRO A 420 -9.47 21.24 -3.25
N ALA A 421 -8.22 20.83 -3.22
CA ALA A 421 -7.75 19.88 -2.20
C ALA A 421 -7.85 20.49 -0.79
N ALA A 422 -8.42 19.76 0.17
CA ALA A 422 -8.45 20.16 1.57
C ALA A 422 -7.13 19.82 2.26
N ASN A 423 -6.12 20.63 2.03
CA ASN A 423 -4.74 20.45 2.47
C ASN A 423 -4.15 21.69 3.18
N ALA A 424 -4.99 22.62 3.64
CA ALA A 424 -4.53 23.83 4.34
C ALA A 424 -3.81 23.51 5.66
N VAL A 425 -4.09 22.35 6.26
CA VAL A 425 -3.37 21.81 7.43
C VAL A 425 -2.43 20.71 6.96
N ALA A 426 -1.13 20.93 7.05
CA ALA A 426 -0.09 20.08 6.45
C ALA A 426 -0.20 18.59 6.83
N GLN A 427 -0.60 18.28 8.07
CA GLN A 427 -0.71 16.90 8.60
C GLN A 427 -2.13 16.33 8.54
N ALA A 428 -3.10 17.07 7.99
CA ALA A 428 -4.51 16.68 7.98
C ALA A 428 -5.09 16.79 6.58
N ARG A 429 -4.65 15.90 5.69
CA ARG A 429 -5.16 15.82 4.32
C ARG A 429 -6.49 15.07 4.25
N ALA A 430 -7.35 15.50 3.33
CA ALA A 430 -8.49 14.68 2.94
C ALA A 430 -7.98 13.39 2.27
N TYR A 431 -8.56 12.27 2.67
CA TYR A 431 -8.42 10.97 2.04
C TYR A 431 -9.63 10.67 1.15
N ILE A 432 -10.79 11.06 1.65
CA ILE A 432 -12.06 11.05 0.91
C ILE A 432 -12.80 12.38 1.13
N TYR A 433 -13.79 12.62 0.31
CA TYR A 433 -14.80 13.67 0.51
C TYR A 433 -16.19 13.03 0.59
N GLU A 434 -17.00 13.47 1.56
CA GLU A 434 -18.45 13.20 1.57
C GLU A 434 -19.15 14.36 0.89
N VAL A 435 -19.86 14.07 -0.21
CA VAL A 435 -20.67 15.04 -0.94
C VAL A 435 -22.11 14.81 -0.54
N VAL A 436 -22.71 15.80 0.11
CA VAL A 436 -24.12 15.78 0.49
C VAL A 436 -24.90 16.64 -0.51
N ALA A 437 -25.85 16.03 -1.21
CA ALA A 437 -26.84 16.73 -2.04
C ALA A 437 -28.14 16.83 -1.24
N GLN A 438 -28.67 18.03 -1.05
CA GLN A 438 -29.90 18.26 -0.29
C GLN A 438 -30.90 19.10 -1.11
N SER A 439 -32.13 18.59 -1.28
CA SER A 439 -33.23 19.33 -1.92
C SER A 439 -33.78 20.44 -1.02
N LYS A 440 -34.59 21.33 -1.59
CA LYS A 440 -35.29 22.37 -0.82
C LYS A 440 -36.28 21.77 0.18
N GLU A 441 -36.87 20.64 -0.14
CA GLU A 441 -37.80 19.87 0.69
C GLU A 441 -37.11 19.11 1.83
N GLY A 442 -35.79 19.17 1.89
CA GLY A 442 -34.99 18.58 2.99
C GLY A 442 -34.54 17.16 2.75
N GLU A 443 -34.89 16.49 1.63
CA GLU A 443 -34.33 15.19 1.28
C GLU A 443 -32.82 15.31 1.02
N ALA A 444 -32.02 14.41 1.59
CA ALA A 444 -30.56 14.42 1.44
C ALA A 444 -30.01 13.06 1.01
N LYS A 445 -29.03 13.09 0.12
CA LYS A 445 -28.23 11.90 -0.28
C LYS A 445 -26.76 12.21 -0.12
N THR A 446 -26.01 11.22 0.35
CA THR A 446 -24.55 11.33 0.56
C THR A 446 -23.80 10.41 -0.39
N PHE A 447 -22.78 10.96 -1.02
CA PHE A 447 -21.87 10.28 -1.94
C PHE A 447 -20.47 10.35 -1.38
N GLN A 448 -19.61 9.38 -1.73
CA GLN A 448 -18.22 9.39 -1.37
C GLN A 448 -17.35 9.61 -2.60
N VAL A 449 -16.32 10.42 -2.46
CA VAL A 449 -15.38 10.77 -3.52
C VAL A 449 -13.96 10.57 -2.97
N LEU A 450 -13.10 9.88 -3.68
CA LEU A 450 -11.69 9.83 -3.33
C LEU A 450 -11.03 11.18 -3.56
N ALA A 451 -10.20 11.58 -2.63
CA ALA A 451 -9.38 12.77 -2.84
C ALA A 451 -8.41 12.52 -4.01
N GLN A 452 -8.19 13.55 -4.84
CA GLN A 452 -7.21 13.45 -5.90
C GLN A 452 -5.83 13.18 -5.31
N GLY A 453 -5.09 12.21 -5.88
CA GLY A 453 -3.81 11.78 -5.34
C GLY A 453 -3.87 11.25 -3.91
N TYR A 454 -4.99 10.66 -3.48
CA TYR A 454 -5.15 10.09 -2.13
C TYR A 454 -4.03 9.11 -1.76
N ASN A 455 -3.47 8.42 -2.73
CA ASN A 455 -2.36 7.47 -2.58
C ASN A 455 -0.97 8.08 -2.85
N MET A 456 -0.90 9.39 -3.05
CA MET A 456 0.35 10.13 -3.32
C MET A 456 0.80 10.89 -2.08
N GLY A 457 2.11 11.11 -1.96
CA GLY A 457 2.66 11.99 -0.93
C GLY A 457 2.22 13.46 -1.10
N PRO A 458 2.25 14.26 -0.02
CA PRO A 458 1.78 15.65 -0.06
C PRO A 458 2.56 16.56 -1.01
N ALA A 459 3.79 16.18 -1.37
CA ALA A 459 4.62 16.91 -2.32
C ALA A 459 4.22 16.67 -3.79
N HIS A 460 3.47 15.60 -4.08
CA HIS A 460 3.05 15.26 -5.43
C HIS A 460 1.96 16.20 -5.95
N ASP A 461 2.04 16.60 -7.21
CA ASP A 461 1.10 17.59 -7.79
C ASP A 461 -0.36 17.11 -7.79
N LEU A 462 -0.61 15.83 -8.06
CA LEU A 462 -1.97 15.27 -7.94
C LEU A 462 -2.56 15.42 -6.53
N ALA A 463 -1.75 15.41 -5.50
CA ALA A 463 -2.21 15.57 -4.13
C ALA A 463 -2.59 17.02 -3.77
N LYS A 464 -2.20 17.97 -4.61
CA LYS A 464 -2.49 19.40 -4.49
C LYS A 464 -3.61 19.85 -5.43
N GLY A 465 -3.95 19.02 -6.42
CA GLY A 465 -4.93 19.32 -7.45
C GLY A 465 -6.37 19.28 -6.96
N ASP A 466 -7.25 19.87 -7.75
CA ASP A 466 -8.68 19.85 -7.50
C ASP A 466 -9.24 18.45 -7.57
N SER A 467 -10.16 18.13 -6.69
CA SER A 467 -10.96 16.92 -6.72
C SER A 467 -12.31 17.21 -7.40
N PHE A 468 -12.91 16.17 -7.96
CA PHE A 468 -14.18 16.32 -8.64
C PHE A 468 -15.05 15.07 -8.53
N CYS A 469 -16.35 15.23 -8.77
CA CYS A 469 -17.27 14.14 -9.05
C CYS A 469 -18.35 14.57 -10.03
N THR A 470 -18.93 13.58 -10.73
CA THR A 470 -20.07 13.79 -11.62
C THR A 470 -21.20 12.90 -11.12
N LEU A 471 -22.33 13.53 -10.75
CA LEU A 471 -23.49 12.87 -10.20
C LEU A 471 -24.64 12.93 -11.21
N ALA A 472 -25.15 11.76 -11.63
CA ALA A 472 -26.32 11.70 -12.51
C ALA A 472 -27.54 12.28 -11.81
N ALA A 473 -28.38 13.05 -12.51
CA ALA A 473 -29.57 13.69 -11.95
C ALA A 473 -30.51 12.68 -11.26
N GLU A 474 -30.64 11.48 -11.83
CA GLU A 474 -31.45 10.39 -11.26
C GLU A 474 -30.94 9.85 -9.92
N ALA A 475 -29.67 10.10 -9.57
CA ALA A 475 -29.08 9.71 -8.30
C ALA A 475 -29.32 10.75 -7.20
N LEU A 476 -29.69 11.97 -7.56
CA LEU A 476 -29.89 13.09 -6.66
C LEU A 476 -31.32 13.11 -6.06
N PRO A 477 -31.56 13.86 -4.98
CA PRO A 477 -32.89 14.21 -4.56
C PRO A 477 -33.62 14.98 -5.67
N PRO A 478 -34.97 14.90 -5.77
CA PRO A 478 -35.73 15.63 -6.78
C PRO A 478 -35.68 17.15 -6.57
N GLY A 479 -35.75 17.91 -7.66
CA GLY A 479 -35.75 19.38 -7.65
C GLY A 479 -34.37 20.01 -7.46
N PRO A 480 -34.33 21.33 -7.23
CA PRO A 480 -33.08 22.06 -7.00
C PRO A 480 -32.33 21.55 -5.77
N CYS A 481 -31.03 21.28 -5.92
CA CYS A 481 -30.21 20.83 -4.81
C CYS A 481 -29.11 21.84 -4.44
N ARG A 482 -28.83 21.95 -3.16
CA ARG A 482 -27.55 22.49 -2.69
C ARG A 482 -26.58 21.37 -2.38
N PHE A 483 -25.30 21.65 -2.56
CA PHE A 483 -24.25 20.67 -2.29
C PHE A 483 -23.36 21.13 -1.14
N ALA A 484 -22.96 20.17 -0.31
CA ALA A 484 -21.94 20.36 0.72
C ALA A 484 -20.86 19.30 0.55
N VAL A 485 -19.61 19.72 0.49
CA VAL A 485 -18.44 18.82 0.35
C VAL A 485 -17.66 18.84 1.64
N LEU A 486 -17.66 17.73 2.37
CA LEU A 486 -16.96 17.57 3.64
C LEU A 486 -15.65 16.80 3.42
N PRO A 487 -14.48 17.37 3.72
CA PRO A 487 -13.23 16.64 3.64
C PRO A 487 -13.07 15.72 4.85
N VAL A 488 -12.65 14.47 4.61
CA VAL A 488 -12.49 13.44 5.64
C VAL A 488 -11.09 12.84 5.56
N SER A 489 -10.37 12.83 6.67
CA SER A 489 -9.04 12.18 6.75
C SER A 489 -9.16 10.66 6.73
N SER A 490 -8.06 9.95 6.51
CA SER A 490 -8.02 8.47 6.59
C SER A 490 -8.36 7.92 7.99
N LEU A 491 -8.21 8.73 9.04
CA LEU A 491 -8.66 8.40 10.40
C LEU A 491 -10.15 8.71 10.65
N GLY A 492 -10.88 9.24 9.65
CA GLY A 492 -12.31 9.56 9.75
C GLY A 492 -12.62 10.94 10.33
N LYS A 493 -11.61 11.81 10.54
CA LYS A 493 -11.83 13.17 11.03
C LYS A 493 -12.44 14.02 9.92
N LYS A 494 -13.59 14.66 10.20
CA LYS A 494 -14.32 15.52 9.25
C LYS A 494 -13.95 16.99 9.42
N GLY A 495 -13.64 17.67 8.33
CA GLY A 495 -13.40 19.12 8.29
C GLY A 495 -14.67 19.93 8.07
N ARG A 496 -14.52 21.26 7.95
CA ARG A 496 -15.63 22.14 7.62
C ARG A 496 -16.04 21.95 6.14
N PRO A 497 -17.33 21.92 5.82
CA PRO A 497 -17.79 21.76 4.46
C PRO A 497 -17.56 23.02 3.62
N LEU A 498 -17.32 22.83 2.31
CA LEU A 498 -17.64 23.82 1.29
C LEU A 498 -19.09 23.63 0.87
N THR A 499 -19.80 24.71 0.68
CA THR A 499 -21.22 24.70 0.25
C THR A 499 -21.43 25.58 -0.96
N CYS A 500 -22.45 25.29 -1.75
CA CYS A 500 -22.95 26.16 -2.80
C CYS A 500 -24.44 26.49 -2.54
N ASP A 501 -24.97 27.48 -3.28
CA ASP A 501 -26.41 27.78 -3.32
C ASP A 501 -27.18 26.67 -4.06
N TYR A 502 -28.51 26.71 -3.97
CA TYR A 502 -29.37 25.78 -4.69
C TYR A 502 -29.20 25.93 -6.21
N THR A 503 -28.91 24.80 -6.85
CA THR A 503 -28.68 24.67 -8.29
C THR A 503 -29.80 23.83 -8.90
N GLU A 504 -30.40 24.30 -9.98
CA GLU A 504 -31.32 23.51 -10.81
C GLU A 504 -30.54 22.40 -11.51
N ILE A 505 -31.08 21.18 -11.50
CA ILE A 505 -30.40 19.98 -12.01
C ILE A 505 -30.91 19.56 -13.38
N SER A 506 -32.21 19.83 -13.65
CA SER A 506 -32.89 19.51 -14.91
C SER A 506 -32.79 20.65 -15.92
#